data_9cc98be69a097300d7c2c415a323b035
#
_entry.id   9cc98be69a097300d7c2c415a323b035
#
_cell.length_a   1.000
_cell.length_b   1.000
_cell.length_c   1.000
_cell.angle_alpha   90.00
_cell.angle_beta   90.00
_cell.angle_gamma   90.00
#
_symmetry.space_group_name_H-M   'P 1'
#
loop_
_entity.id
_entity.type
_entity.pdbx_description
1 polymer ?
#
loop_
_entity_poly.entity_id
_entity_poly.type
_entity_poly.pdbx_seq_one_letter_code
_entity_poly.pdbx_strand_id
1 'polypeptide(L)'
;MNTPRIAVIGTGTIGSQVLWQLARRGVDVVGYELYSPGHPRGAAGGESRLFRYVELEDMRYLPVVQRADELWNQLQETALPRLRSLVGVLTIVQEGTVASATALESVELLGDRAKVLSQDDMKHRYADFNLHENEFGVLDRDAGTIYPDRAIQAAANAAIKEGASIRTESRVTGIEQRGAQVRVRTGDSDELFDKVVVAAGAWTSALLPEMAPLLAPRRLLSTWFLPQPGSDLSRLMPYIRAVPNYSYGLPTADGSAMKLGLGFANHKAVESPDDADVRVAESDLTAVRELVRDFFPSLESYPMRINPYFESYTQSRIEYVGEHPSLNNVLVMAGFSGKGFKTSPAIGELGAQLALEQKIGEEYSFIIEQDHRPF
;
A
#
# COMPACT_ATOMS: atom_id res chain seq x y z
N MET A 1 7.23 29.35 20.63
CA MET A 1 8.22 28.37 20.09
C MET A 1 8.09 28.47 18.58
N ASN A 2 9.18 28.51 17.82
CA ASN A 2 9.09 28.48 16.36
C ASN A 2 8.54 27.12 15.94
N THR A 3 7.57 27.10 15.04
CA THR A 3 7.07 25.87 14.42
C THR A 3 8.22 25.23 13.65
N PRO A 4 8.50 23.92 13.84
CA PRO A 4 9.59 23.26 13.14
C PRO A 4 9.34 23.25 11.63
N ARG A 5 10.40 23.37 10.84
CA ARG A 5 10.38 23.21 9.40
C ARG A 5 10.75 21.78 9.04
N ILE A 6 9.83 21.03 8.37
CA ILE A 6 9.97 19.60 8.12
C ILE A 6 9.96 19.32 6.62
N ALA A 7 10.89 18.45 6.14
CA ALA A 7 10.84 17.91 4.79
C ALA A 7 10.23 16.51 4.79
N VAL A 8 9.41 16.21 3.76
CA VAL A 8 8.91 14.86 3.45
C VAL A 8 9.46 14.44 2.09
N ILE A 9 10.29 13.40 2.07
CA ILE A 9 10.93 12.90 0.84
C ILE A 9 10.12 11.74 0.27
N GLY A 10 9.56 11.95 -0.92
CA GLY A 10 8.56 11.09 -1.55
C GLY A 10 7.15 11.43 -1.07
N THR A 11 6.30 11.90 -1.98
CA THR A 11 4.87 12.21 -1.70
C THR A 11 3.93 11.18 -2.33
N GLY A 12 4.38 9.92 -2.36
CA GLY A 12 3.58 8.76 -2.74
C GLY A 12 2.58 8.32 -1.67
N THR A 13 2.33 7.02 -1.57
CA THR A 13 1.32 6.41 -0.67
C THR A 13 1.42 6.89 0.77
N ILE A 14 2.62 6.88 1.35
CA ILE A 14 2.84 7.23 2.77
C ILE A 14 3.12 8.72 2.92
N GLY A 15 4.06 9.25 2.13
CA GLY A 15 4.50 10.63 2.31
C GLY A 15 3.40 11.68 2.04
N SER A 16 2.45 11.43 1.14
CA SER A 16 1.30 12.33 0.96
C SER A 16 0.42 12.40 2.22
N GLN A 17 0.25 11.28 2.92
CA GLN A 17 -0.51 11.24 4.17
C GLN A 17 0.26 11.91 5.32
N VAL A 18 1.58 11.69 5.43
CA VAL A 18 2.43 12.42 6.40
C VAL A 18 2.36 13.91 6.15
N LEU A 19 2.47 14.34 4.88
CA LEU A 19 2.41 15.74 4.49
C LEU A 19 1.06 16.37 4.91
N TRP A 20 -0.06 15.69 4.62
CA TRP A 20 -1.38 16.13 5.04
C TRP A 20 -1.50 16.23 6.56
N GLN A 21 -1.02 15.23 7.29
CA GLN A 21 -1.10 15.19 8.74
C GLN A 21 -0.22 16.26 9.42
N LEU A 22 0.95 16.59 8.87
CA LEU A 22 1.79 17.68 9.36
C LEU A 22 1.18 19.05 9.05
N ALA A 23 0.74 19.27 7.81
CA ALA A 23 0.14 20.54 7.38
C ALA A 23 -1.08 20.92 8.22
N ARG A 24 -2.02 19.98 8.44
CA ARG A 24 -3.23 20.23 9.28
C ARG A 24 -2.91 20.48 10.76
N ARG A 25 -1.69 20.25 11.22
CA ARG A 25 -1.17 20.60 12.55
C ARG A 25 -0.43 21.95 12.55
N GLY A 26 -0.46 22.67 11.42
CA GLY A 26 0.16 23.99 11.27
C GLY A 26 1.68 23.96 11.16
N VAL A 27 2.26 22.85 10.72
CA VAL A 27 3.72 22.69 10.52
C VAL A 27 4.13 23.31 9.19
N ASP A 28 5.27 24.00 9.14
CA ASP A 28 5.93 24.41 7.88
C ASP A 28 6.53 23.15 7.23
N VAL A 29 5.81 22.58 6.26
CA VAL A 29 6.19 21.31 5.65
C VAL A 29 6.39 21.41 4.14
N VAL A 30 7.50 20.83 3.65
CA VAL A 30 7.88 20.79 2.24
C VAL A 30 7.97 19.33 1.78
N GLY A 31 7.14 18.95 0.81
CA GLY A 31 7.22 17.66 0.14
C GLY A 31 8.17 17.72 -1.07
N TYR A 32 9.02 16.71 -1.23
CA TYR A 32 9.83 16.50 -2.43
C TYR A 32 9.35 15.24 -3.16
N GLU A 33 9.04 15.37 -4.43
CA GLU A 33 8.55 14.28 -5.26
C GLU A 33 9.38 14.16 -6.54
N LEU A 34 9.85 12.94 -6.81
CA LEU A 34 10.68 12.68 -8.00
C LEU A 34 9.92 12.91 -9.31
N TYR A 35 8.61 12.67 -9.29
CA TYR A 35 7.73 12.83 -10.46
C TYR A 35 6.56 13.77 -10.12
N SER A 36 5.38 13.23 -9.92
CA SER A 36 4.18 13.94 -9.46
C SER A 36 3.42 13.09 -8.44
N PRO A 37 2.68 13.68 -7.50
CA PRO A 37 1.81 12.90 -6.61
C PRO A 37 0.87 11.98 -7.41
N GLY A 38 0.80 10.71 -7.01
CA GLY A 38 -0.04 9.72 -7.69
C GLY A 38 0.54 9.11 -8.97
N HIS A 39 1.80 9.34 -9.31
CA HIS A 39 2.46 8.70 -10.45
C HIS A 39 2.44 7.16 -10.37
N PRO A 40 2.44 6.41 -11.52
CA PRO A 40 2.22 4.96 -11.51
C PRO A 40 3.49 4.11 -11.30
N ARG A 41 4.67 4.71 -11.09
CA ARG A 41 5.96 3.97 -11.01
C ARG A 41 6.22 3.35 -9.64
N GLY A 42 5.69 3.93 -8.57
CA GLY A 42 5.83 3.42 -7.21
C GLY A 42 4.72 2.43 -6.84
N ALA A 43 4.68 2.03 -5.57
CA ALA A 43 3.71 1.07 -5.02
C ALA A 43 2.23 1.46 -5.22
N ALA A 44 1.94 2.71 -5.59
CA ALA A 44 0.60 3.20 -5.92
C ALA A 44 0.14 2.88 -7.35
N GLY A 45 1.01 2.40 -8.24
CA GLY A 45 0.65 2.08 -9.63
C GLY A 45 -0.49 1.06 -9.73
N GLY A 46 -1.24 1.08 -10.86
CA GLY A 46 -2.24 0.06 -11.19
C GLY A 46 -3.67 0.34 -10.72
N GLU A 47 -4.11 1.59 -10.67
CA GLU A 47 -5.51 2.07 -10.61
C GLU A 47 -6.35 1.71 -9.37
N SER A 48 -6.06 0.63 -8.68
CA SER A 48 -6.88 0.14 -7.56
C SER A 48 -6.06 -0.56 -6.50
N ARG A 49 -6.52 -0.49 -5.25
CA ARG A 49 -5.99 -1.21 -4.09
C ARG A 49 -7.13 -1.76 -3.25
N LEU A 50 -6.92 -2.88 -2.58
CA LEU A 50 -7.87 -3.41 -1.62
C LEU A 50 -7.89 -2.56 -0.35
N PHE A 51 -9.09 -2.26 0.13
CA PHE A 51 -9.36 -1.86 1.50
C PHE A 51 -10.16 -2.98 2.16
N ARG A 52 -9.66 -3.52 3.27
CA ARG A 52 -10.30 -4.62 3.98
C ARG A 52 -9.95 -4.60 5.46
N TYR A 53 -10.86 -5.08 6.29
CA TYR A 53 -10.67 -5.27 7.72
C TYR A 53 -10.27 -6.71 8.06
N VAL A 54 -10.78 -7.69 7.33
CA VAL A 54 -10.40 -9.10 7.51
C VAL A 54 -8.92 -9.27 7.24
N GLU A 55 -8.15 -9.64 8.27
CA GLU A 55 -6.71 -9.88 8.18
C GLU A 55 -6.43 -11.34 7.84
N LEU A 56 -5.25 -11.58 7.26
CA LEU A 56 -4.77 -12.91 6.86
C LEU A 56 -3.45 -13.28 7.52
N GLU A 57 -2.72 -12.28 8.01
CA GLU A 57 -1.33 -12.43 8.45
C GLU A 57 -1.15 -12.04 9.92
N ASP A 58 -1.72 -10.92 10.34
CA ASP A 58 -1.44 -10.33 11.66
C ASP A 58 -2.60 -9.47 12.16
N MET A 59 -3.28 -9.93 13.21
CA MET A 59 -4.44 -9.25 13.81
C MET A 59 -4.11 -7.90 14.44
N ARG A 60 -2.84 -7.64 14.77
CA ARG A 60 -2.40 -6.34 15.32
C ARG A 60 -2.65 -5.18 14.36
N TYR A 61 -2.81 -5.47 13.05
CA TYR A 61 -3.19 -4.44 12.08
C TYR A 61 -4.66 -4.01 12.14
N LEU A 62 -5.55 -4.79 12.75
CA LEU A 62 -6.99 -4.45 12.76
C LEU A 62 -7.28 -3.06 13.37
N PRO A 63 -6.75 -2.69 14.56
CA PRO A 63 -6.92 -1.33 15.08
C PRO A 63 -6.32 -0.24 14.17
N VAL A 64 -5.18 -0.51 13.52
CA VAL A 64 -4.55 0.41 12.57
C VAL A 64 -5.43 0.63 11.33
N VAL A 65 -6.08 -0.44 10.82
CA VAL A 65 -7.03 -0.34 9.70
C VAL A 65 -8.29 0.43 10.13
N GLN A 66 -8.79 0.22 11.34
CA GLN A 66 -9.94 0.97 11.88
C GLN A 66 -9.62 2.48 11.97
N ARG A 67 -8.43 2.82 12.49
CA ARG A 67 -7.98 4.22 12.50
C ARG A 67 -7.81 4.79 11.10
N ALA A 68 -7.26 4.00 10.19
CA ALA A 68 -7.13 4.40 8.78
C ALA A 68 -8.49 4.67 8.12
N ASP A 69 -9.52 3.87 8.43
CA ASP A 69 -10.87 4.09 7.91
C ASP A 69 -11.46 5.44 8.32
N GLU A 70 -11.32 5.81 9.60
CA GLU A 70 -11.73 7.13 10.09
C GLU A 70 -11.05 8.27 9.31
N LEU A 71 -9.74 8.15 9.10
CA LEU A 71 -8.96 9.15 8.38
C LEU A 71 -9.25 9.15 6.87
N TRP A 72 -9.55 8.00 6.27
CA TRP A 72 -10.04 7.92 4.90
C TRP A 72 -11.36 8.65 4.74
N ASN A 73 -12.28 8.54 5.71
CA ASN A 73 -13.55 9.26 5.69
C ASN A 73 -13.32 10.78 5.80
N GLN A 74 -12.45 11.24 6.71
CA GLN A 74 -12.08 12.65 6.83
C GLN A 74 -11.46 13.18 5.52
N LEU A 75 -10.56 12.45 4.89
CA LEU A 75 -9.97 12.86 3.61
C LEU A 75 -11.03 12.92 2.49
N GLN A 76 -11.98 11.97 2.47
CA GLN A 76 -13.07 11.96 1.50
C GLN A 76 -13.95 13.21 1.58
N GLU A 77 -14.14 13.80 2.75
CA GLU A 77 -14.90 15.05 2.92
C GLU A 77 -14.26 16.24 2.18
N THR A 78 -12.96 16.19 1.95
CA THR A 78 -12.19 17.24 1.27
C THR A 78 -12.02 17.01 -0.23
N ALA A 79 -12.47 15.86 -0.76
CA ALA A 79 -12.12 15.38 -2.09
C ALA A 79 -13.34 14.97 -2.94
N LEU A 80 -13.26 15.28 -4.23
CA LEU A 80 -14.10 14.75 -5.30
C LEU A 80 -13.18 14.34 -6.47
N PRO A 81 -13.41 13.24 -7.15
CA PRO A 81 -14.44 12.20 -6.96
C PRO A 81 -14.18 11.31 -5.74
N ARG A 82 -15.02 10.26 -5.54
CA ARG A 82 -14.86 9.29 -4.45
C ARG A 82 -13.48 8.65 -4.48
N LEU A 83 -12.86 8.55 -3.30
CA LEU A 83 -11.55 7.91 -3.10
C LEU A 83 -11.66 6.41 -2.96
N ARG A 84 -12.83 5.92 -2.47
CA ARG A 84 -13.10 4.49 -2.22
C ARG A 84 -14.46 4.08 -2.74
N SER A 85 -14.56 2.80 -3.13
CA SER A 85 -15.82 2.11 -3.46
C SER A 85 -15.95 0.88 -2.54
N LEU A 86 -16.75 1.00 -1.49
CA LEU A 86 -16.92 -0.04 -0.48
C LEU A 86 -18.08 -0.95 -0.89
N VAL A 87 -17.78 -1.94 -1.71
CA VAL A 87 -18.74 -2.92 -2.28
C VAL A 87 -18.58 -4.33 -1.69
N GLY A 88 -17.73 -4.46 -0.70
CA GLY A 88 -17.28 -5.71 -0.09
C GLY A 88 -15.98 -6.22 -0.68
N VAL A 89 -15.31 -7.09 0.08
CA VAL A 89 -14.14 -7.88 -0.35
C VAL A 89 -14.36 -9.34 0.03
N LEU A 90 -14.11 -10.22 -0.91
CA LEU A 90 -14.13 -11.66 -0.68
C LEU A 90 -12.72 -12.14 -0.31
N THR A 91 -12.55 -12.62 0.91
CA THR A 91 -11.32 -13.28 1.35
C THR A 91 -11.51 -14.79 1.23
N ILE A 92 -10.66 -15.46 0.45
CA ILE A 92 -10.72 -16.90 0.21
C ILE A 92 -9.54 -17.55 0.91
N VAL A 93 -9.84 -18.50 1.76
CA VAL A 93 -8.87 -19.21 2.61
C VAL A 93 -9.15 -20.71 2.59
N GLN A 94 -8.10 -21.48 2.85
CA GLN A 94 -8.17 -22.93 2.97
C GLN A 94 -8.20 -23.32 4.45
N GLU A 95 -9.08 -24.27 4.82
CA GLU A 95 -9.20 -24.79 6.16
C GLU A 95 -7.86 -25.29 6.72
N GLY A 96 -7.64 -25.08 8.02
CA GLY A 96 -6.44 -25.53 8.72
C GLY A 96 -5.16 -24.72 8.46
N THR A 97 -5.26 -23.60 7.72
CA THR A 97 -4.12 -22.70 7.50
C THR A 97 -4.09 -21.57 8.54
N VAL A 98 -2.91 -20.97 8.74
CA VAL A 98 -2.78 -19.75 9.58
C VAL A 98 -3.68 -18.65 9.05
N ALA A 99 -3.73 -18.46 7.74
CA ALA A 99 -4.58 -17.43 7.11
C ALA A 99 -6.08 -17.66 7.40
N SER A 100 -6.55 -18.92 7.44
CA SER A 100 -7.95 -19.20 7.80
C SER A 100 -8.24 -18.92 9.28
N ALA A 101 -7.30 -19.24 10.17
CA ALA A 101 -7.44 -18.94 11.59
C ALA A 101 -7.53 -17.42 11.84
N THR A 102 -6.61 -16.65 11.24
CA THR A 102 -6.60 -15.18 11.33
C THR A 102 -7.85 -14.54 10.72
N ALA A 103 -8.34 -15.07 9.59
CA ALA A 103 -9.57 -14.58 8.98
C ALA A 103 -10.80 -14.86 9.84
N LEU A 104 -10.89 -16.02 10.49
CA LEU A 104 -11.98 -16.36 11.41
C LEU A 104 -11.94 -15.51 12.68
N GLU A 105 -10.77 -15.27 13.26
CA GLU A 105 -10.59 -14.33 14.36
C GLU A 105 -11.05 -12.92 13.99
N SER A 106 -10.74 -12.47 12.76
CA SER A 106 -11.25 -11.20 12.25
C SER A 106 -12.79 -11.17 12.22
N VAL A 107 -13.45 -12.28 11.80
CA VAL A 107 -14.91 -12.35 11.78
C VAL A 107 -15.50 -12.22 13.18
N GLU A 108 -14.91 -12.88 14.17
CA GLU A 108 -15.36 -12.80 15.56
C GLU A 108 -15.30 -11.35 16.09
N LEU A 109 -14.24 -10.63 15.80
CA LEU A 109 -14.04 -9.24 16.23
C LEU A 109 -14.90 -8.23 15.45
N LEU A 110 -15.16 -8.50 14.16
CA LEU A 110 -15.94 -7.61 13.29
C LEU A 110 -17.45 -7.82 13.40
N GLY A 111 -17.90 -8.96 13.91
CA GLY A 111 -19.33 -9.30 14.05
C GLY A 111 -20.07 -9.22 12.72
N ASP A 112 -21.19 -8.52 12.66
CA ASP A 112 -22.05 -8.41 11.46
C ASP A 112 -21.38 -7.77 10.24
N ARG A 113 -20.22 -7.13 10.41
CA ARG A 113 -19.44 -6.54 9.31
C ARG A 113 -18.74 -7.60 8.45
N ALA A 114 -18.52 -8.79 8.99
CA ALA A 114 -17.90 -9.89 8.25
C ALA A 114 -18.75 -11.16 8.36
N LYS A 115 -18.74 -12.01 7.32
CA LYS A 115 -19.52 -13.24 7.27
C LYS A 115 -18.71 -14.36 6.65
N VAL A 116 -18.67 -15.51 7.34
CA VAL A 116 -18.17 -16.76 6.74
C VAL A 116 -19.18 -17.27 5.70
N LEU A 117 -18.69 -17.66 4.55
CA LEU A 117 -19.42 -18.23 3.43
C LEU A 117 -18.96 -19.68 3.22
N SER A 118 -19.89 -20.62 3.27
CA SER A 118 -19.62 -22.03 2.95
C SER A 118 -19.26 -22.21 1.47
N GLN A 119 -18.74 -23.37 1.11
CA GLN A 119 -18.55 -23.72 -0.31
C GLN A 119 -19.85 -23.62 -1.12
N ASP A 120 -20.98 -24.00 -0.53
CA ASP A 120 -22.28 -23.92 -1.19
C ASP A 120 -22.72 -22.45 -1.37
N ASP A 121 -22.53 -21.59 -0.35
CA ASP A 121 -22.75 -20.15 -0.52
C ASP A 121 -21.89 -19.58 -1.67
N MET A 122 -20.62 -19.99 -1.73
CA MET A 122 -19.69 -19.56 -2.77
C MET A 122 -20.14 -20.01 -4.16
N LYS A 123 -20.47 -21.29 -4.33
CA LYS A 123 -20.97 -21.84 -5.59
C LYS A 123 -22.25 -21.16 -6.12
N HIS A 124 -23.15 -20.77 -5.21
CA HIS A 124 -24.41 -20.15 -5.61
C HIS A 124 -24.29 -18.64 -5.88
N ARG A 125 -23.50 -17.94 -5.07
CA ARG A 125 -23.44 -16.46 -5.13
C ARG A 125 -22.25 -15.92 -5.89
N TYR A 126 -21.15 -16.68 -5.94
CA TYR A 126 -19.85 -16.26 -6.48
C TYR A 126 -19.28 -17.33 -7.43
N ALA A 127 -20.12 -17.87 -8.29
CA ALA A 127 -19.79 -18.97 -9.21
C ALA A 127 -18.64 -18.67 -10.19
N ASP A 128 -18.29 -17.39 -10.35
CA ASP A 128 -17.16 -16.96 -11.19
C ASP A 128 -15.80 -17.18 -10.52
N PHE A 129 -15.78 -17.57 -9.22
CA PHE A 129 -14.58 -18.01 -8.50
C PHE A 129 -14.59 -19.54 -8.36
N ASN A 130 -13.69 -20.21 -9.07
CA ASN A 130 -13.58 -21.67 -8.99
C ASN A 130 -12.77 -22.07 -7.75
N LEU A 131 -13.45 -22.47 -6.66
CA LEU A 131 -12.82 -22.87 -5.42
C LEU A 131 -12.25 -24.28 -5.48
N HIS A 132 -11.10 -24.48 -4.84
CA HIS A 132 -10.55 -25.80 -4.59
C HIS A 132 -11.23 -26.46 -3.37
N GLU A 133 -10.96 -27.77 -3.19
CA GLU A 133 -11.42 -28.49 -2.00
C GLU A 133 -10.91 -27.83 -0.72
N ASN A 134 -11.75 -27.81 0.33
CA ASN A 134 -11.44 -27.21 1.63
C ASN A 134 -11.19 -25.68 1.61
N GLU A 135 -11.54 -24.98 0.53
CA GLU A 135 -11.61 -23.54 0.53
C GLU A 135 -13.01 -23.04 0.93
N PHE A 136 -13.02 -21.92 1.64
CA PHE A 136 -14.23 -21.18 1.98
C PHE A 136 -14.02 -19.68 1.84
N GLY A 137 -15.10 -18.92 1.83
CA GLY A 137 -15.07 -17.48 1.72
C GLY A 137 -15.29 -16.78 3.06
N VAL A 138 -14.72 -15.59 3.22
CA VAL A 138 -15.11 -14.62 4.24
C VAL A 138 -15.46 -13.32 3.50
N LEU A 139 -16.71 -12.88 3.61
CA LEU A 139 -17.17 -11.61 3.06
C LEU A 139 -16.96 -10.49 4.09
N ASP A 140 -16.09 -9.55 3.79
CA ASP A 140 -15.92 -8.29 4.50
C ASP A 140 -16.84 -7.25 3.84
N ARG A 141 -17.92 -6.85 4.51
CA ARG A 141 -19.00 -6.05 3.92
C ARG A 141 -18.66 -4.58 3.76
N ASP A 142 -17.82 -4.06 4.66
CA ASP A 142 -17.42 -2.64 4.70
C ASP A 142 -16.09 -2.39 3.98
N ALA A 143 -15.61 -3.41 3.30
CA ALA A 143 -14.40 -3.40 2.51
C ALA A 143 -14.65 -3.02 1.05
N GLY A 144 -13.58 -2.88 0.25
CA GLY A 144 -13.73 -2.58 -1.17
C GLY A 144 -12.44 -2.13 -1.85
N THR A 145 -12.60 -1.20 -2.77
CA THR A 145 -11.53 -0.66 -3.60
C THR A 145 -11.15 0.76 -3.16
N ILE A 146 -9.85 1.05 -3.07
CA ILE A 146 -9.31 2.41 -3.03
C ILE A 146 -8.75 2.74 -4.42
N TYR A 147 -8.94 3.99 -4.87
CA TYR A 147 -8.36 4.54 -6.09
C TYR A 147 -7.08 5.32 -5.73
N PRO A 148 -5.89 4.73 -5.93
CA PRO A 148 -4.65 5.23 -5.33
C PRO A 148 -4.21 6.60 -5.86
N ASP A 149 -4.32 6.84 -7.15
CA ASP A 149 -4.00 8.12 -7.78
C ASP A 149 -4.86 9.26 -7.21
N ARG A 150 -6.19 9.03 -7.11
CA ARG A 150 -7.13 9.98 -6.50
C ARG A 150 -6.83 10.22 -5.04
N ALA A 151 -6.54 9.15 -4.29
CA ALA A 151 -6.29 9.21 -2.86
C ALA A 151 -5.00 10.00 -2.53
N ILE A 152 -3.92 9.74 -3.26
CA ILE A 152 -2.65 10.47 -3.10
C ILE A 152 -2.82 11.93 -3.49
N GLN A 153 -3.47 12.20 -4.63
CA GLN A 153 -3.72 13.56 -5.07
C GLN A 153 -4.62 14.33 -4.10
N ALA A 154 -5.62 13.66 -3.50
CA ALA A 154 -6.48 14.26 -2.49
C ALA A 154 -5.69 14.66 -1.23
N ALA A 155 -4.82 13.76 -0.73
CA ALA A 155 -3.98 14.06 0.43
C ALA A 155 -2.99 15.20 0.14
N ALA A 156 -2.36 15.19 -1.04
CA ALA A 156 -1.47 16.26 -1.48
C ALA A 156 -2.21 17.61 -1.57
N ASN A 157 -3.39 17.64 -2.18
CA ASN A 157 -4.20 18.86 -2.29
C ASN A 157 -4.71 19.35 -0.93
N ALA A 158 -5.08 18.43 -0.04
CA ALA A 158 -5.49 18.79 1.33
C ALA A 158 -4.31 19.41 2.10
N ALA A 159 -3.10 18.84 1.97
CA ALA A 159 -1.90 19.41 2.57
C ALA A 159 -1.59 20.81 2.04
N ILE A 160 -1.67 21.01 0.72
CA ILE A 160 -1.44 22.34 0.10
C ILE A 160 -2.46 23.39 0.61
N LYS A 161 -3.72 23.02 0.76
CA LYS A 161 -4.75 23.89 1.32
C LYS A 161 -4.44 24.33 2.76
N GLU A 162 -3.79 23.47 3.52
CA GLU A 162 -3.34 23.74 4.90
C GLU A 162 -1.95 24.40 4.95
N GLY A 163 -1.37 24.80 3.81
CA GLY A 163 -0.14 25.59 3.74
C GLY A 163 1.13 24.82 3.40
N ALA A 164 1.06 23.50 3.15
CA ALA A 164 2.22 22.75 2.68
C ALA A 164 2.65 23.16 1.27
N SER A 165 3.92 22.98 0.95
CA SER A 165 4.42 23.07 -0.42
C SER A 165 4.90 21.71 -0.92
N ILE A 166 4.71 21.43 -2.22
CA ILE A 166 5.20 20.21 -2.87
C ILE A 166 6.06 20.61 -4.07
N ARG A 167 7.28 20.10 -4.11
CA ARG A 167 8.22 20.24 -5.22
C ARG A 167 8.19 18.96 -6.03
N THR A 168 7.55 19.01 -7.18
CA THR A 168 7.53 17.91 -8.16
C THR A 168 8.78 17.94 -9.02
N GLU A 169 9.08 16.83 -9.70
CA GLU A 169 10.27 16.65 -10.56
C GLU A 169 11.58 16.99 -9.82
N SER A 170 11.57 16.80 -8.50
CA SER A 170 12.65 17.16 -7.59
C SER A 170 13.28 15.93 -6.96
N ARG A 171 14.30 15.40 -7.63
CA ARG A 171 15.08 14.27 -7.10
C ARG A 171 15.94 14.73 -5.92
N VAL A 172 15.66 14.17 -4.73
CA VAL A 172 16.59 14.30 -3.60
C VAL A 172 17.77 13.36 -3.84
N THR A 173 18.97 13.94 -3.83
CA THR A 173 20.24 13.25 -4.11
C THR A 173 21.10 13.04 -2.86
N GLY A 174 20.74 13.67 -1.73
CA GLY A 174 21.45 13.51 -0.48
C GLY A 174 20.72 14.08 0.71
N ILE A 175 20.95 13.43 1.87
CA ILE A 175 20.46 13.83 3.19
C ILE A 175 21.69 13.82 4.11
N GLU A 176 22.00 14.94 4.73
CA GLU A 176 23.22 15.10 5.51
C GLU A 176 22.94 15.81 6.84
N GLN A 177 23.54 15.32 7.92
CA GLN A 177 23.49 16.00 9.20
C GLN A 177 24.26 17.34 9.17
N ARG A 178 23.68 18.42 9.68
CA ARG A 178 24.27 19.74 9.81
C ARG A 178 23.99 20.37 11.19
N GLY A 179 24.77 19.99 12.15
CA GLY A 179 24.51 20.37 13.54
C GLY A 179 23.20 19.79 14.04
N ALA A 180 22.27 20.63 14.50
CA ALA A 180 20.94 20.23 14.93
C ALA A 180 19.95 20.07 13.77
N GLN A 181 20.30 20.50 12.56
CA GLN A 181 19.45 20.45 11.38
C GLN A 181 19.91 19.37 10.38
N VAL A 182 19.05 19.07 9.44
CA VAL A 182 19.29 18.12 8.36
C VAL A 182 19.24 18.87 7.03
N ARG A 183 20.28 18.69 6.23
CA ARG A 183 20.37 19.22 4.88
C ARG A 183 19.72 18.24 3.90
N VAL A 184 18.81 18.73 3.09
CA VAL A 184 18.21 18.03 1.93
C VAL A 184 18.77 18.65 0.66
N ARG A 185 19.41 17.82 -0.18
CA ARG A 185 20.02 18.24 -1.44
C ARG A 185 19.23 17.71 -2.62
N THR A 186 18.94 18.58 -3.59
CA THR A 186 18.43 18.23 -4.92
C THR A 186 19.43 18.70 -5.97
N GLY A 187 19.11 18.49 -7.28
CA GLY A 187 19.93 19.06 -8.37
C GLY A 187 19.96 20.60 -8.35
N ASP A 188 18.89 21.23 -7.88
CA ASP A 188 18.67 22.68 -8.00
C ASP A 188 18.69 23.42 -6.68
N SER A 189 18.62 22.71 -5.54
CA SER A 189 18.54 23.33 -4.22
C SER A 189 19.26 22.56 -3.14
N ASP A 190 19.62 23.29 -2.10
CA ASP A 190 20.28 22.79 -0.89
C ASP A 190 19.65 23.52 0.31
N GLU A 191 18.79 22.82 1.06
CA GLU A 191 17.98 23.44 2.12
C GLU A 191 18.14 22.71 3.46
N LEU A 192 17.98 23.50 4.54
CA LEU A 192 18.03 22.99 5.91
C LEU A 192 16.62 22.84 6.49
N PHE A 193 16.42 21.74 7.19
CA PHE A 193 15.18 21.39 7.90
C PHE A 193 15.50 20.98 9.34
N ASP A 194 14.55 21.21 10.23
CA ASP A 194 14.68 20.78 11.62
C ASP A 194 14.48 19.26 11.74
N LYS A 195 13.64 18.67 10.87
CA LYS A 195 13.46 17.21 10.76
C LYS A 195 13.16 16.81 9.31
N VAL A 196 13.50 15.59 8.94
CA VAL A 196 13.23 14.99 7.63
C VAL A 196 12.49 13.67 7.80
N VAL A 197 11.42 13.48 7.05
CA VAL A 197 10.72 12.19 6.95
C VAL A 197 10.98 11.59 5.58
N VAL A 198 11.59 10.42 5.53
CA VAL A 198 11.90 9.71 4.29
C VAL A 198 10.83 8.65 4.04
N ALA A 199 9.98 8.88 3.05
CA ALA A 199 8.91 7.99 2.59
C ALA A 199 9.07 7.66 1.10
N ALA A 200 10.33 7.42 0.66
CA ALA A 200 10.73 7.27 -0.73
C ALA A 200 10.41 5.86 -1.33
N GLY A 201 9.62 5.03 -0.62
CA GLY A 201 9.19 3.72 -1.10
C GLY A 201 10.36 2.82 -1.47
N ALA A 202 10.33 2.26 -2.69
CA ALA A 202 11.39 1.38 -3.18
C ALA A 202 12.72 2.09 -3.46
N TRP A 203 12.74 3.43 -3.52
CA TRP A 203 13.98 4.23 -3.69
C TRP A 203 14.70 4.51 -2.36
N THR A 204 14.11 4.11 -1.21
CA THR A 204 14.70 4.42 0.11
C THR A 204 16.10 3.87 0.28
N SER A 205 16.37 2.64 -0.14
CA SER A 205 17.70 2.02 -0.03
C SER A 205 18.75 2.66 -0.95
N ALA A 206 18.33 3.24 -2.09
CA ALA A 206 19.23 3.98 -2.98
C ALA A 206 19.56 5.37 -2.42
N LEU A 207 18.61 6.02 -1.74
CA LEU A 207 18.79 7.32 -1.10
C LEU A 207 19.55 7.22 0.23
N LEU A 208 19.30 6.17 0.99
CA LEU A 208 19.88 5.87 2.30
C LEU A 208 20.52 4.47 2.25
N PRO A 209 21.76 4.32 1.78
CA PRO A 209 22.40 3.01 1.61
C PRO A 209 22.51 2.18 2.90
N GLU A 210 22.54 2.82 4.06
CA GLU A 210 22.54 2.17 5.37
C GLU A 210 21.27 1.37 5.63
N MET A 211 20.16 1.71 4.97
CA MET A 211 18.90 1.00 5.05
C MET A 211 18.82 -0.20 4.09
N ALA A 212 19.74 -0.34 3.15
CA ALA A 212 19.74 -1.42 2.16
C ALA A 212 19.71 -2.84 2.77
N PRO A 213 20.40 -3.15 3.87
CA PRO A 213 20.31 -4.46 4.50
C PRO A 213 18.91 -4.81 5.02
N LEU A 214 18.10 -3.81 5.37
CA LEU A 214 16.77 -3.98 5.96
C LEU A 214 15.64 -3.94 4.94
N LEU A 215 15.90 -3.48 3.71
CA LEU A 215 14.89 -3.19 2.70
C LEU A 215 15.18 -3.94 1.39
N ALA A 216 14.22 -4.71 0.92
CA ALA A 216 14.30 -5.42 -0.36
C ALA A 216 13.35 -4.77 -1.40
N PRO A 217 13.85 -3.92 -2.30
CA PRO A 217 13.08 -3.44 -3.42
C PRO A 217 12.72 -4.59 -4.37
N ARG A 218 11.48 -4.61 -4.85
CA ARG A 218 11.01 -5.62 -5.78
C ARG A 218 10.15 -5.02 -6.87
N ARG A 219 10.28 -5.62 -8.07
CA ARG A 219 9.40 -5.36 -9.21
C ARG A 219 8.22 -6.32 -9.15
N LEU A 220 7.02 -5.77 -9.23
CA LEU A 220 5.78 -6.54 -9.30
C LEU A 220 4.94 -6.12 -10.51
N LEU A 221 3.96 -6.94 -10.88
CA LEU A 221 3.10 -6.72 -12.01
C LEU A 221 1.64 -6.58 -11.57
N SER A 222 0.94 -5.61 -12.14
CA SER A 222 -0.51 -5.66 -12.28
C SER A 222 -0.86 -6.08 -13.69
N THR A 223 -1.83 -6.98 -13.80
CA THR A 223 -2.31 -7.52 -15.08
C THR A 223 -3.82 -7.37 -15.16
N TRP A 224 -4.36 -7.00 -16.32
CA TRP A 224 -5.80 -6.82 -16.55
C TRP A 224 -6.28 -7.83 -17.58
N PHE A 225 -7.36 -8.51 -17.27
CA PHE A 225 -7.95 -9.56 -18.10
C PHE A 225 -9.36 -9.16 -18.52
N LEU A 226 -9.67 -9.36 -19.81
CA LEU A 226 -11.01 -9.20 -20.35
C LEU A 226 -11.90 -10.42 -20.07
N PRO A 227 -13.23 -10.27 -20.07
CA PRO A 227 -14.13 -11.41 -20.05
C PRO A 227 -14.01 -12.21 -21.36
N GLN A 228 -14.23 -13.51 -21.27
CA GLN A 228 -14.46 -14.33 -22.44
C GLN A 228 -15.77 -13.92 -23.14
N PRO A 229 -15.90 -14.11 -24.48
CA PRO A 229 -17.12 -13.81 -25.19
C PRO A 229 -18.36 -14.49 -24.55
N GLY A 230 -19.36 -13.68 -24.20
CA GLY A 230 -20.57 -14.15 -23.54
C GLY A 230 -20.51 -14.27 -22.03
N SER A 231 -19.35 -13.99 -21.40
CA SER A 231 -19.23 -13.92 -19.94
C SER A 231 -19.63 -12.53 -19.43
N ASP A 232 -20.16 -12.49 -18.20
CA ASP A 232 -20.54 -11.28 -17.48
C ASP A 232 -19.68 -11.15 -16.22
N LEU A 233 -18.96 -10.02 -16.08
CA LEU A 233 -18.12 -9.73 -14.92
C LEU A 233 -18.87 -9.07 -13.75
N SER A 234 -20.18 -8.84 -13.89
CA SER A 234 -20.97 -8.13 -12.87
C SER A 234 -21.00 -8.83 -11.51
N ARG A 235 -20.68 -10.12 -11.46
CA ARG A 235 -20.61 -10.93 -10.24
C ARG A 235 -19.21 -10.96 -9.63
N LEU A 236 -18.19 -10.55 -10.39
CA LEU A 236 -16.84 -10.45 -9.84
C LEU A 236 -16.76 -9.26 -8.88
N MET A 237 -16.17 -9.48 -7.75
CA MET A 237 -15.94 -8.46 -6.73
C MET A 237 -14.47 -8.43 -6.34
N PRO A 238 -14.03 -7.39 -5.63
CA PRO A 238 -12.69 -7.37 -5.06
C PRO A 238 -12.45 -8.60 -4.20
N TYR A 239 -11.32 -9.27 -4.40
CA TYR A 239 -10.99 -10.48 -3.67
C TYR A 239 -9.52 -10.54 -3.27
N ILE A 240 -9.25 -11.40 -2.29
CA ILE A 240 -7.91 -11.87 -1.91
C ILE A 240 -7.98 -13.36 -1.62
N ARG A 241 -7.00 -14.12 -2.07
CA ARG A 241 -6.86 -15.57 -1.85
C ARG A 241 -5.48 -15.86 -1.28
N ALA A 242 -5.44 -16.55 -0.14
CA ALA A 242 -4.19 -16.81 0.57
C ALA A 242 -3.38 -17.94 -0.06
N VAL A 243 -4.04 -19.02 -0.50
CA VAL A 243 -3.44 -20.27 -0.96
C VAL A 243 -4.15 -20.79 -2.21
N PRO A 244 -3.54 -21.63 -3.04
CA PRO A 244 -2.15 -22.10 -2.99
C PRO A 244 -1.14 -21.03 -3.37
N ASN A 245 -1.55 -20.03 -4.16
CA ASN A 245 -0.78 -18.86 -4.53
C ASN A 245 -1.49 -17.61 -4.03
N TYR A 246 -0.81 -16.82 -3.20
CA TYR A 246 -1.35 -15.55 -2.76
C TYR A 246 -1.66 -14.68 -3.98
N SER A 247 -2.93 -14.36 -4.15
CA SER A 247 -3.42 -13.56 -5.26
C SER A 247 -4.50 -12.59 -4.80
N TYR A 248 -4.65 -11.52 -5.52
CA TYR A 248 -5.70 -10.54 -5.28
C TYR A 248 -6.20 -9.97 -6.60
N GLY A 249 -7.41 -9.48 -6.60
CA GLY A 249 -7.95 -8.85 -7.79
C GLY A 249 -9.09 -7.89 -7.49
N LEU A 250 -9.31 -7.02 -8.44
CA LEU A 250 -10.33 -5.97 -8.36
C LEU A 250 -10.91 -5.76 -9.76
N PRO A 251 -12.24 -5.74 -9.92
CA PRO A 251 -12.85 -5.24 -11.14
C PRO A 251 -12.40 -3.81 -11.41
N THR A 252 -12.22 -3.46 -12.68
CA THR A 252 -12.00 -2.07 -13.08
C THR A 252 -13.22 -1.21 -12.71
N ALA A 253 -13.01 0.10 -12.57
CA ALA A 253 -14.09 1.00 -12.14
C ALA A 253 -15.30 1.03 -13.10
N ASP A 254 -15.08 0.71 -14.38
CA ASP A 254 -16.08 0.59 -15.43
C ASP A 254 -16.64 -0.83 -15.58
N GLY A 255 -16.14 -1.80 -14.82
CA GLY A 255 -16.54 -3.20 -14.88
C GLY A 255 -16.10 -3.96 -16.14
N SER A 256 -15.27 -3.35 -17.00
CA SER A 256 -14.89 -3.95 -18.30
C SER A 256 -13.80 -5.03 -18.19
N ALA A 257 -13.05 -5.06 -17.11
CA ALA A 257 -11.95 -6.00 -16.91
C ALA A 257 -11.74 -6.35 -15.44
N MET A 258 -11.01 -7.42 -15.20
CA MET A 258 -10.52 -7.81 -13.87
C MET A 258 -9.02 -7.57 -13.79
N LYS A 259 -8.60 -6.71 -12.85
CA LYS A 259 -7.19 -6.56 -12.49
C LYS A 259 -6.79 -7.69 -11.54
N LEU A 260 -5.66 -8.33 -11.81
CA LEU A 260 -5.09 -9.38 -10.96
C LEU A 260 -3.63 -9.05 -10.61
N GLY A 261 -3.25 -9.44 -9.40
CA GLY A 261 -1.88 -9.40 -8.91
C GLY A 261 -1.55 -10.64 -8.09
N LEU A 262 -0.28 -11.00 -8.05
CA LEU A 262 0.25 -12.11 -7.26
C LEU A 262 1.01 -11.58 -6.06
N GLY A 263 1.25 -12.45 -5.08
CA GLY A 263 2.00 -12.13 -3.89
C GLY A 263 3.52 -12.15 -4.08
N PHE A 264 4.22 -11.85 -3.01
CA PHE A 264 5.67 -11.67 -2.95
C PHE A 264 6.52 -12.74 -3.62
N ALA A 265 6.13 -14.02 -3.56
CA ALA A 265 6.89 -15.10 -4.18
C ALA A 265 7.08 -14.93 -5.69
N ASN A 266 6.20 -14.14 -6.32
CA ASN A 266 6.22 -13.85 -7.76
C ASN A 266 6.88 -12.49 -8.09
N HIS A 267 7.38 -11.77 -7.09
CA HIS A 267 7.99 -10.46 -7.30
C HIS A 267 9.50 -10.60 -7.51
N LYS A 268 10.01 -10.00 -8.58
CA LYS A 268 11.45 -10.03 -8.89
C LYS A 268 12.23 -9.07 -7.98
N ALA A 269 13.31 -9.54 -7.37
CA ALA A 269 14.25 -8.68 -6.67
C ALA A 269 14.91 -7.70 -7.65
N VAL A 270 15.11 -6.46 -7.20
CA VAL A 270 15.85 -5.42 -7.93
C VAL A 270 16.78 -4.71 -6.94
N GLU A 271 17.90 -4.20 -7.41
CA GLU A 271 18.81 -3.41 -6.56
C GLU A 271 18.27 -1.98 -6.37
N SER A 272 17.83 -1.38 -7.48
CA SER A 272 17.20 -0.06 -7.49
C SER A 272 16.09 -0.01 -8.53
N PRO A 273 15.00 0.71 -8.29
CA PRO A 273 13.99 0.95 -9.33
C PRO A 273 14.51 1.70 -10.56
N ASP A 274 15.56 2.52 -10.41
CA ASP A 274 16.11 3.32 -11.50
C ASP A 274 16.84 2.45 -12.54
N ASP A 275 17.50 1.38 -12.10
CA ASP A 275 18.28 0.46 -12.94
C ASP A 275 17.51 -0.79 -13.35
N ALA A 276 16.27 -0.93 -12.86
CA ALA A 276 15.48 -2.14 -13.05
C ALA A 276 14.95 -2.26 -14.48
N ASP A 277 15.06 -3.47 -15.06
CA ASP A 277 14.41 -3.79 -16.33
C ASP A 277 12.88 -3.84 -16.13
N VAL A 278 12.20 -2.89 -16.78
CA VAL A 278 10.73 -2.79 -16.79
C VAL A 278 10.07 -3.63 -17.87
N ARG A 279 10.86 -4.27 -18.77
CA ARG A 279 10.31 -5.17 -19.78
C ARG A 279 9.69 -6.40 -19.10
N VAL A 280 8.59 -6.84 -19.65
CA VAL A 280 7.86 -8.02 -19.15
C VAL A 280 8.11 -9.17 -20.12
N ALA A 281 8.77 -10.22 -19.65
CA ALA A 281 8.97 -11.44 -20.41
C ALA A 281 7.74 -12.37 -20.28
N GLU A 282 7.54 -13.28 -21.24
CA GLU A 282 6.46 -14.27 -21.19
C GLU A 282 6.50 -15.10 -19.90
N SER A 283 7.69 -15.44 -19.41
CA SER A 283 7.88 -16.14 -18.14
C SER A 283 7.36 -15.39 -16.93
N ASP A 284 7.25 -14.06 -16.98
CA ASP A 284 6.70 -13.25 -15.89
C ASP A 284 5.17 -13.40 -15.78
N LEU A 285 4.52 -13.86 -16.84
CA LEU A 285 3.08 -14.03 -16.93
C LEU A 285 2.60 -15.46 -16.64
N THR A 286 3.50 -16.43 -16.57
CA THR A 286 3.14 -17.85 -16.43
C THR A 286 2.22 -18.06 -15.23
N ALA A 287 2.62 -17.65 -14.04
CA ALA A 287 1.86 -17.90 -12.81
C ALA A 287 0.50 -17.20 -12.79
N VAL A 288 0.39 -15.96 -13.30
CA VAL A 288 -0.91 -15.25 -13.32
C VAL A 288 -1.85 -15.84 -14.39
N ARG A 289 -1.33 -16.33 -15.51
CA ARG A 289 -2.12 -17.02 -16.54
C ARG A 289 -2.61 -18.39 -16.07
N GLU A 290 -1.79 -19.09 -15.28
CA GLU A 290 -2.20 -20.33 -14.60
C GLU A 290 -3.32 -20.04 -13.60
N LEU A 291 -3.18 -19.00 -12.77
CA LEU A 291 -4.22 -18.57 -11.85
C LEU A 291 -5.54 -18.27 -12.60
N VAL A 292 -5.47 -17.56 -13.73
CA VAL A 292 -6.69 -17.24 -14.51
C VAL A 292 -7.35 -18.51 -15.03
N ARG A 293 -6.60 -19.42 -15.64
CA ARG A 293 -7.16 -20.68 -16.18
C ARG A 293 -7.81 -21.57 -15.12
N ASP A 294 -7.22 -21.58 -13.92
CA ASP A 294 -7.65 -22.43 -12.81
C ASP A 294 -8.85 -21.80 -12.04
N PHE A 295 -8.76 -20.52 -11.79
CA PHE A 295 -9.64 -19.85 -10.81
C PHE A 295 -10.69 -18.93 -11.43
N PHE A 296 -10.49 -18.44 -12.66
CA PHE A 296 -11.40 -17.52 -13.36
C PHE A 296 -11.77 -18.00 -14.76
N PRO A 297 -12.61 -19.04 -14.89
CA PRO A 297 -12.96 -19.58 -16.19
C PRO A 297 -13.70 -18.58 -17.11
N SER A 298 -14.25 -17.50 -16.54
CA SER A 298 -14.93 -16.43 -17.28
C SER A 298 -13.98 -15.39 -17.90
N LEU A 299 -12.67 -15.45 -17.60
CA LEU A 299 -11.68 -14.49 -18.11
C LEU A 299 -10.88 -15.08 -19.29
N GLU A 300 -10.46 -14.19 -20.20
CA GLU A 300 -9.44 -14.52 -21.20
C GLU A 300 -8.14 -14.92 -20.53
N SER A 301 -7.40 -15.86 -21.11
CA SER A 301 -6.17 -16.39 -20.49
C SER A 301 -4.95 -15.53 -20.71
N TYR A 302 -5.03 -14.44 -21.47
CA TYR A 302 -3.94 -13.51 -21.73
C TYR A 302 -4.32 -12.09 -21.29
N PRO A 303 -3.46 -11.38 -20.54
CA PRO A 303 -3.77 -10.05 -20.07
C PRO A 303 -3.80 -9.04 -21.23
N MET A 304 -4.81 -8.18 -21.26
CA MET A 304 -4.91 -7.08 -22.23
C MET A 304 -3.94 -5.92 -21.89
N ARG A 305 -3.57 -5.79 -20.61
CA ARG A 305 -2.68 -4.74 -20.12
C ARG A 305 -1.81 -5.29 -18.99
N ILE A 306 -0.56 -4.85 -18.97
CA ILE A 306 0.43 -5.25 -17.97
C ILE A 306 1.20 -3.99 -17.56
N ASN A 307 1.30 -3.72 -16.25
CA ASN A 307 2.09 -2.62 -15.72
C ASN A 307 3.07 -3.11 -14.66
N PRO A 308 4.38 -2.95 -14.85
CA PRO A 308 5.37 -3.12 -13.80
C PRO A 308 5.40 -1.89 -12.89
N TYR A 309 5.65 -2.10 -11.60
CA TYR A 309 5.92 -1.06 -10.61
C TYR A 309 6.75 -1.62 -9.45
N PHE A 310 7.16 -0.77 -8.53
CA PHE A 310 8.13 -1.12 -7.51
C PHE A 310 7.57 -0.93 -6.10
N GLU A 311 7.93 -1.86 -5.23
CA GLU A 311 7.58 -1.84 -3.83
C GLU A 311 8.79 -2.28 -2.99
N SER A 312 8.84 -1.88 -1.71
CA SER A 312 9.87 -2.28 -0.78
C SER A 312 9.31 -3.17 0.32
N TYR A 313 10.11 -4.15 0.72
CA TYR A 313 9.78 -5.17 1.72
C TYR A 313 10.79 -5.17 2.84
N THR A 314 10.35 -5.50 4.06
CA THR A 314 11.19 -5.93 5.17
C THR A 314 11.17 -7.44 5.30
N GLN A 315 12.14 -8.03 6.01
CA GLN A 315 12.17 -9.47 6.25
C GLN A 315 10.95 -9.94 7.08
N SER A 316 10.59 -9.19 8.12
CA SER A 316 9.45 -9.49 9.00
C SER A 316 8.08 -9.22 8.37
N ARG A 317 8.02 -8.55 7.23
CA ARG A 317 6.80 -8.00 6.61
C ARG A 317 6.11 -6.90 7.43
N ILE A 318 6.64 -6.49 8.56
CA ILE A 318 6.22 -5.30 9.28
C ILE A 318 7.09 -4.15 8.79
N GLU A 319 6.49 -3.03 8.47
CA GLU A 319 7.14 -1.83 7.96
C GLU A 319 8.19 -1.26 8.92
N TYR A 320 9.24 -0.67 8.37
CA TYR A 320 10.17 0.14 9.13
C TYR A 320 9.57 1.54 9.31
N VAL A 321 9.28 1.90 10.55
CA VAL A 321 8.85 3.25 10.95
C VAL A 321 9.64 3.64 12.19
N GLY A 322 10.67 4.46 12.03
CA GLY A 322 11.56 4.82 13.12
C GLY A 322 12.66 5.78 12.70
N GLU A 323 13.44 6.22 13.70
CA GLU A 323 14.61 7.09 13.47
C GLU A 323 15.65 6.37 12.60
N HIS A 324 16.35 7.14 11.78
CA HIS A 324 17.47 6.63 11.00
C HIS A 324 18.63 6.24 11.96
N PRO A 325 19.32 5.09 11.77
CA PRO A 325 20.27 4.58 12.74
C PRO A 325 21.51 5.46 13.00
N SER A 326 21.83 6.39 12.10
CA SER A 326 23.03 7.24 12.21
C SER A 326 22.79 8.73 11.93
N LEU A 327 21.62 9.14 11.46
CA LEU A 327 21.29 10.55 11.24
C LEU A 327 20.23 10.98 12.26
N ASN A 328 20.54 12.00 13.07
CA ASN A 328 19.56 12.55 14.00
C ASN A 328 18.49 13.35 13.23
N ASN A 329 17.26 13.38 13.73
CA ASN A 329 16.14 14.10 13.13
C ASN A 329 15.78 13.62 11.71
N VAL A 330 16.09 12.37 11.39
CA VAL A 330 15.69 11.70 10.15
C VAL A 330 14.83 10.50 10.51
N LEU A 331 13.53 10.58 10.19
CA LEU A 331 12.57 9.49 10.34
C LEU A 331 12.47 8.73 9.02
N VAL A 332 12.56 7.41 9.04
CA VAL A 332 12.41 6.55 7.86
C VAL A 332 11.10 5.78 7.94
N MET A 333 10.33 5.79 6.86
CA MET A 333 9.06 5.08 6.72
C MET A 333 9.08 4.29 5.41
N ALA A 334 9.44 3.01 5.47
CA ALA A 334 9.70 2.18 4.29
C ALA A 334 9.38 0.69 4.53
N GLY A 335 9.42 -0.13 3.48
CA GLY A 335 9.28 -1.57 3.60
C GLY A 335 7.86 -2.04 3.94
N PHE A 336 6.83 -1.41 3.39
CA PHE A 336 5.41 -1.68 3.72
C PHE A 336 4.89 -3.04 3.24
N SER A 337 5.66 -3.80 2.50
CA SER A 337 5.45 -5.23 2.24
C SER A 337 4.06 -5.61 1.69
N GLY A 338 3.48 -4.75 0.83
CA GLY A 338 2.17 -4.97 0.21
C GLY A 338 0.97 -4.50 1.04
N LYS A 339 1.15 -4.04 2.27
CA LYS A 339 0.07 -3.68 3.20
C LYS A 339 -0.17 -2.17 3.35
N GLY A 340 0.80 -1.34 2.95
CA GLY A 340 0.86 0.07 3.29
C GLY A 340 -0.28 0.95 2.75
N PHE A 341 -0.96 0.57 1.65
CA PHE A 341 -1.95 1.48 1.07
C PHE A 341 -3.21 1.62 1.92
N LYS A 342 -3.80 0.50 2.37
CA LYS A 342 -5.03 0.52 3.17
C LYS A 342 -4.83 1.24 4.51
N THR A 343 -3.64 1.14 5.10
CA THR A 343 -3.27 1.73 6.39
C THR A 343 -2.64 3.13 6.27
N SER A 344 -2.36 3.60 5.05
CA SER A 344 -1.56 4.80 4.82
C SER A 344 -1.99 6.07 5.59
N PRO A 345 -3.29 6.39 5.80
CA PRO A 345 -3.63 7.58 6.59
C PRO A 345 -3.27 7.45 8.07
N ALA A 346 -3.45 6.26 8.66
CA ALA A 346 -3.06 6.00 10.04
C ALA A 346 -1.54 6.01 10.21
N ILE A 347 -0.82 5.42 9.27
CA ILE A 347 0.65 5.46 9.21
C ILE A 347 1.15 6.90 8.96
N GLY A 348 0.45 7.68 8.13
CA GLY A 348 0.74 9.11 7.95
C GLY A 348 0.58 9.91 9.23
N GLU A 349 -0.46 9.62 10.01
CA GLU A 349 -0.68 10.20 11.33
C GLU A 349 0.43 9.80 12.31
N LEU A 350 0.80 8.52 12.35
CA LEU A 350 1.93 8.02 13.14
C LEU A 350 3.24 8.76 12.78
N GLY A 351 3.53 8.90 11.47
CA GLY A 351 4.71 9.63 11.00
C GLY A 351 4.73 11.09 11.45
N ALA A 352 3.59 11.77 11.42
CA ALA A 352 3.46 13.14 11.91
C ALA A 352 3.63 13.22 13.44
N GLN A 353 3.07 12.29 14.20
CA GLN A 353 3.24 12.22 15.66
C GLN A 353 4.70 11.99 16.03
N LEU A 354 5.41 11.06 15.38
CA LEU A 354 6.85 10.82 15.60
C LEU A 354 7.68 12.06 15.23
N ALA A 355 7.40 12.68 14.10
CA ALA A 355 8.11 13.87 13.66
C ALA A 355 7.95 15.05 14.64
N LEU A 356 6.83 15.11 15.36
CA LEU A 356 6.52 16.15 16.34
C LEU A 356 6.75 15.72 17.81
N GLU A 357 7.30 14.52 18.02
CA GLU A 357 7.55 13.95 19.35
C GLU A 357 6.29 13.90 20.24
N GLN A 358 5.14 13.65 19.58
CA GLN A 358 3.85 13.54 20.25
C GLN A 358 3.63 12.12 20.79
N LYS A 359 2.69 12.00 21.72
CA LYS A 359 2.28 10.67 22.25
C LYS A 359 1.69 9.82 21.12
N ILE A 360 2.13 8.58 21.04
CA ILE A 360 1.72 7.58 20.07
C ILE A 360 0.72 6.62 20.70
N GLY A 361 -0.25 6.15 19.93
CA GLY A 361 -1.22 5.15 20.38
C GLY A 361 -0.58 3.76 20.55
N GLU A 362 -1.12 2.96 21.46
CA GLU A 362 -0.61 1.60 21.73
C GLU A 362 -0.77 0.68 20.51
N GLU A 363 -1.73 0.95 19.64
CA GLU A 363 -1.97 0.20 18.39
C GLU A 363 -0.78 0.19 17.43
N TYR A 364 0.19 1.12 17.58
CA TYR A 364 1.38 1.20 16.74
C TYR A 364 2.63 0.58 17.39
N SER A 365 2.57 0.13 18.66
CA SER A 365 3.74 -0.37 19.39
C SER A 365 4.46 -1.48 18.64
N PHE A 366 3.74 -2.43 18.04
CA PHE A 366 4.32 -3.55 17.30
C PHE A 366 5.06 -3.13 16.02
N ILE A 367 4.77 -1.94 15.48
CA ILE A 367 5.46 -1.36 14.32
C ILE A 367 6.75 -0.68 14.77
N ILE A 368 6.66 0.14 15.83
CA ILE A 368 7.77 0.99 16.29
C ILE A 368 8.83 0.17 17.03
N GLU A 369 8.41 -0.83 17.80
CA GLU A 369 9.27 -1.68 18.63
C GLU A 369 9.79 -2.91 17.86
N GLN A 370 9.48 -3.01 16.55
CA GLN A 370 9.90 -4.14 15.73
C GLN A 370 11.41 -4.19 15.59
N ASP A 371 12.02 -5.31 16.02
CA ASP A 371 13.42 -5.62 15.74
C ASP A 371 13.58 -6.03 14.28
N HIS A 372 14.03 -5.11 13.45
CA HIS A 372 14.24 -5.33 12.03
C HIS A 372 15.55 -6.04 11.77
N ARG A 373 15.48 -7.23 11.22
CA ARG A 373 16.64 -8.04 10.82
C ARG A 373 16.98 -7.83 9.35
N PRO A 374 18.28 -7.90 8.99
CA PRO A 374 18.70 -7.93 7.59
C PRO A 374 18.12 -9.14 6.83
N PHE A 375 17.98 -8.97 5.50
CA PHE A 375 17.63 -10.05 4.58
C PHE A 375 18.74 -11.10 4.46
#